data_65400a10dfabfcb3e4967f1a55b0c658
#
_entry.id   65400a10dfabfcb3e4967f1a55b0c658
#
_cell.length_a   1.000
_cell.length_b   1.000
_cell.length_c   1.000
_cell.angle_alpha   90.00
_cell.angle_beta   90.00
_cell.angle_gamma   90.00
#
_symmetry.space_group_name_H-M   'P 1'
#
loop_
_entity.id
_entity.type
_entity.pdbx_description
1 polymer ?
#
loop_
_entity_poly.entity_id
_entity_poly.type
_entity_poly.pdbx_seq_one_letter_code
_entity_poly.pdbx_strand_id
1 'polypeptide(L)'
;VKRVVGIVATIGMLAATLGVPEGAVAQGRQELVWGPCDEAPKTVPLDGVLTAPARSRAREGEVECANLRVPLDYANPYQTISLALNRIKGKASRDHNHLGVLLVNPGGPGASGRNLAKYVAARLPDNLADRFDVIGFDPRGVGDSEPALRCVDPAKYYAAPRPDHVPRTEREENALIGRAKQYAEACGNRWGWLLPHMTTANSARDMDAIREALGESEISFLGYSYGSYLGAVYATLFPDRVKRLVLDSVVDPRGVWYAANLAQDVAFDRRHQDFLKWTARHNDVYKLGGTGKSVSFAWYAMRERLRTRPAGGVVGPSELDDIYTVGGYSDAAWPQLARAFSAYVKKGDTAPMLAAYQRHVKNDAKAENGYAVYLGIQCRDAAWPREWSRWRSDMSRLHATTPFLTWPNAWYNAPCAFWSERGGTPVKIQDSRDLPPVLLVQAERDAATPYPGALQMRKLLGGSRLVTVPGGNHGVVLSGNRCADRYLAAYLKDGSLPGPDERAATGSDARCTGVAEPAPTARMAARVDLSRRR
;
A
#
# COMPACT_ATOMS: atom_id res chain seq x y z
N VAL A 1 26.31 -0.51 96.26
CA VAL A 1 26.02 -1.95 96.35
C VAL A 1 24.62 -2.20 95.76
N LYS A 2 24.45 -2.53 94.48
CA LYS A 2 23.25 -3.26 93.94
C LYS A 2 23.71 -3.94 92.66
N ARG A 3 23.64 -5.26 92.64
CA ARG A 3 23.85 -6.11 91.47
C ARG A 3 22.76 -5.88 90.45
N VAL A 4 23.11 -5.73 89.17
CA VAL A 4 22.15 -5.79 88.06
C VAL A 4 22.49 -7.05 87.24
N VAL A 5 21.52 -7.95 87.19
CA VAL A 5 21.57 -9.20 86.43
C VAL A 5 21.32 -8.86 84.96
N GLY A 6 22.28 -9.23 84.08
CA GLY A 6 22.11 -9.08 82.64
C GLY A 6 21.33 -10.25 82.02
N ILE A 7 20.30 -9.94 81.28
CA ILE A 7 19.56 -10.89 80.45
C ILE A 7 20.17 -10.82 79.04
N VAL A 8 20.73 -11.92 78.58
CA VAL A 8 21.20 -12.10 77.21
C VAL A 8 20.00 -12.51 76.35
N ALA A 9 19.56 -11.62 75.48
CA ALA A 9 18.53 -11.92 74.45
C ALA A 9 19.25 -12.38 73.16
N THR A 10 19.09 -13.65 72.82
CA THR A 10 19.50 -14.23 71.53
C THR A 10 18.55 -13.76 70.43
N ILE A 11 19.02 -12.89 69.57
CA ILE A 11 18.32 -12.50 68.34
C ILE A 11 18.60 -13.57 67.27
N GLY A 12 17.57 -14.38 66.99
CA GLY A 12 17.58 -15.28 65.85
C GLY A 12 17.43 -14.47 64.57
N MET A 13 18.47 -14.48 63.70
CA MET A 13 18.37 -13.98 62.32
C MET A 13 17.51 -14.93 61.50
N LEU A 14 16.25 -14.54 61.17
CA LEU A 14 15.51 -15.10 60.05
C LEU A 14 16.14 -14.57 58.75
N ALA A 15 16.84 -15.41 58.03
CA ALA A 15 17.25 -15.14 56.65
C ALA A 15 15.99 -15.19 55.77
N ALA A 16 15.41 -14.02 55.45
CA ALA A 16 14.42 -13.90 54.41
C ALA A 16 15.11 -14.13 53.05
N THR A 17 14.95 -15.29 52.49
CA THR A 17 15.28 -15.57 51.08
C THR A 17 14.31 -14.74 50.25
N LEU A 18 14.77 -13.60 49.76
CA LEU A 18 14.12 -12.89 48.65
C LEU A 18 14.12 -13.82 47.44
N GLY A 19 12.99 -14.47 47.21
CA GLY A 19 12.76 -15.22 45.99
C GLY A 19 12.85 -14.22 44.80
N VAL A 20 13.89 -14.38 43.99
CA VAL A 20 13.98 -13.79 42.67
C VAL A 20 12.73 -14.25 41.90
N PRO A 21 11.90 -13.40 41.32
CA PRO A 21 10.82 -13.87 40.49
C PRO A 21 11.43 -14.63 39.31
N GLU A 22 11.33 -15.95 39.33
CA GLU A 22 11.47 -16.79 38.15
C GLU A 22 10.38 -16.37 37.16
N GLY A 23 10.77 -15.86 36.00
CA GLY A 23 9.80 -15.69 34.93
C GLY A 23 10.05 -14.66 33.87
N ALA A 24 11.27 -14.28 33.58
CA ALA A 24 11.60 -13.91 32.21
C ALA A 24 11.95 -15.21 31.47
N VAL A 25 10.92 -15.96 31.07
CA VAL A 25 11.08 -16.97 30.02
C VAL A 25 11.49 -16.18 28.79
N ALA A 26 12.79 -16.21 28.46
CA ALA A 26 13.25 -15.86 27.14
C ALA A 26 12.38 -16.70 26.20
N GLN A 27 11.44 -16.06 25.47
CA GLN A 27 10.69 -16.75 24.44
C GLN A 27 11.74 -17.23 23.44
N GLY A 28 12.05 -18.51 23.47
CA GLY A 28 12.94 -19.13 22.53
C GLY A 28 12.48 -18.78 21.13
N ARG A 29 13.41 -18.50 20.23
CA ARG A 29 13.14 -18.18 18.82
C ARG A 29 12.04 -19.10 18.31
N GLN A 30 10.91 -18.52 17.88
CA GLN A 30 9.83 -19.30 17.28
C GLN A 30 10.31 -19.79 15.91
N GLU A 31 10.43 -21.11 15.76
CA GLU A 31 10.76 -21.71 14.48
C GLU A 31 9.54 -21.73 13.57
N LEU A 32 9.70 -21.28 12.29
CA LEU A 32 8.64 -21.29 11.30
C LEU A 32 8.43 -22.71 10.75
N VAL A 33 7.25 -23.25 10.95
CA VAL A 33 6.83 -24.52 10.35
C VAL A 33 6.22 -24.24 8.97
N TRP A 34 6.97 -24.55 7.92
CA TRP A 34 6.55 -24.39 6.54
C TRP A 34 5.79 -25.62 6.05
N GLY A 35 4.67 -25.40 5.38
CA GLY A 35 3.82 -26.42 4.79
C GLY A 35 3.15 -25.95 3.50
N PRO A 36 2.36 -26.80 2.85
CA PRO A 36 1.54 -26.39 1.73
C PRO A 36 0.65 -25.21 2.11
N CYS A 37 0.48 -24.27 1.18
CA CYS A 37 -0.54 -23.24 1.37
C CYS A 37 -1.90 -23.87 1.13
N ASP A 38 -2.81 -23.77 2.10
CA ASP A 38 -4.23 -24.04 1.84
C ASP A 38 -4.65 -23.16 0.67
N GLU A 39 -5.43 -23.73 -0.27
CA GLU A 39 -5.75 -23.05 -1.52
C GLU A 39 -6.33 -21.67 -1.26
N ALA A 40 -5.48 -20.64 -1.36
CA ALA A 40 -5.94 -19.28 -1.41
C ALA A 40 -6.82 -19.10 -2.65
N PRO A 41 -7.98 -18.41 -2.56
CA PRO A 41 -8.89 -18.25 -3.68
C PRO A 41 -8.14 -17.72 -4.90
N LYS A 42 -8.41 -18.35 -6.05
CA LYS A 42 -7.78 -18.11 -7.35
C LYS A 42 -7.70 -16.62 -7.68
N THR A 43 -6.48 -16.17 -7.89
CA THR A 43 -6.06 -14.94 -8.60
C THR A 43 -6.93 -13.70 -8.42
N VAL A 44 -6.46 -12.80 -7.56
CA VAL A 44 -6.88 -11.40 -7.63
C VAL A 44 -5.78 -10.64 -8.38
N PRO A 45 -6.09 -9.91 -9.46
CA PRO A 45 -5.15 -8.95 -10.04
C PRO A 45 -4.70 -7.99 -8.95
N LEU A 46 -3.42 -7.65 -8.92
CA LEU A 46 -2.90 -6.50 -8.15
C LEU A 46 -3.46 -5.25 -8.85
N ASP A 47 -4.65 -4.83 -8.39
CA ASP A 47 -5.42 -3.79 -9.06
C ASP A 47 -4.71 -2.45 -8.98
N GLY A 48 -4.36 -1.95 -10.15
CA GLY A 48 -3.88 -0.60 -10.37
C GLY A 48 -2.38 -0.37 -10.21
N VAL A 49 -1.62 -1.24 -9.53
CA VAL A 49 -0.20 -0.98 -9.28
C VAL A 49 0.72 -1.69 -10.28
N LEU A 50 0.35 -2.89 -10.78
CA LEU A 50 1.24 -3.69 -11.60
C LEU A 50 0.46 -4.38 -12.75
N THR A 51 0.41 -3.77 -13.94
CA THR A 51 -0.42 -4.21 -15.07
C THR A 51 0.32 -4.78 -16.27
N ALA A 52 1.52 -5.30 -16.13
CA ALA A 52 2.16 -5.99 -17.24
C ALA A 52 1.60 -7.41 -17.40
N PRO A 53 1.22 -7.86 -18.63
CA PRO A 53 0.78 -9.23 -18.85
C PRO A 53 1.90 -10.21 -18.53
N ALA A 54 1.69 -11.03 -17.52
CA ALA A 54 2.64 -12.05 -17.15
C ALA A 54 2.65 -13.17 -18.19
N ARG A 55 3.74 -13.32 -18.94
CA ARG A 55 4.15 -14.62 -19.42
C ARG A 55 5.03 -15.25 -18.35
N SER A 56 4.45 -15.84 -17.34
CA SER A 56 5.19 -16.73 -16.45
C SER A 56 4.26 -17.79 -15.89
N ARG A 57 4.65 -19.00 -16.11
CA ARG A 57 4.24 -20.12 -15.30
C ARG A 57 4.90 -19.94 -13.94
N ALA A 58 4.23 -19.30 -12.97
CA ALA A 58 4.55 -19.54 -11.57
C ALA A 58 4.41 -21.07 -11.41
N ARG A 59 5.46 -21.71 -10.97
CA ARG A 59 5.44 -23.15 -10.69
C ARG A 59 4.51 -23.34 -9.49
N GLU A 60 3.31 -23.84 -9.73
CA GLU A 60 2.26 -24.01 -8.72
C GLU A 60 2.65 -24.97 -7.56
N GLY A 61 3.83 -25.59 -7.60
CA GLY A 61 4.31 -26.55 -6.61
C GLY A 61 5.37 -26.05 -5.62
N GLU A 62 5.77 -24.77 -5.68
CA GLU A 62 6.94 -24.25 -4.93
C GLU A 62 6.59 -23.18 -3.88
N VAL A 63 5.31 -22.95 -3.57
CA VAL A 63 4.91 -21.95 -2.56
C VAL A 63 4.61 -22.67 -1.25
N GLU A 64 5.36 -22.33 -0.22
CA GLU A 64 5.14 -22.79 1.15
C GLU A 64 4.53 -21.67 2.00
N CYS A 65 3.69 -22.00 2.95
CA CYS A 65 3.05 -21.10 3.90
C CYS A 65 3.45 -21.40 5.34
N ALA A 66 3.47 -20.39 6.17
CA ALA A 66 3.69 -20.50 7.61
C ALA A 66 2.93 -19.39 8.34
N ASN A 67 2.73 -19.58 9.64
CA ASN A 67 2.21 -18.57 10.54
C ASN A 67 3.26 -18.22 11.59
N LEU A 68 3.38 -16.92 11.89
CA LEU A 68 4.26 -16.41 12.92
C LEU A 68 3.46 -15.68 14.00
N ARG A 69 3.61 -16.09 15.25
CA ARG A 69 3.06 -15.32 16.38
C ARG A 69 3.97 -14.14 16.69
N VAL A 70 3.38 -12.97 16.80
CA VAL A 70 4.09 -11.74 17.21
C VAL A 70 3.31 -11.05 18.33
N PRO A 71 3.97 -10.24 19.17
CA PRO A 71 3.26 -9.46 20.19
C PRO A 71 2.20 -8.54 19.58
N LEU A 72 1.02 -8.49 20.19
CA LEU A 72 0.06 -7.44 19.90
C LEU A 72 0.66 -6.08 20.23
N ASP A 73 1.23 -5.97 21.43
CA ASP A 73 1.95 -4.80 21.93
C ASP A 73 3.39 -5.19 22.27
N TYR A 74 4.36 -4.60 21.58
CA TYR A 74 5.77 -4.85 21.82
C TYR A 74 6.27 -4.28 23.16
N ALA A 75 5.54 -3.35 23.78
CA ALA A 75 5.84 -2.89 25.13
C ALA A 75 5.27 -3.84 26.20
N ASN A 76 4.26 -4.65 25.83
CA ASN A 76 3.61 -5.61 26.72
C ASN A 76 3.31 -6.94 25.96
N PRO A 77 4.29 -7.82 25.80
CA PRO A 77 4.26 -8.92 24.82
C PRO A 77 3.41 -10.14 25.24
N TYR A 78 2.58 -10.04 26.27
CA TYR A 78 1.78 -11.17 26.76
C TYR A 78 0.67 -11.61 25.83
N GLN A 79 0.10 -10.67 25.05
CA GLN A 79 -0.89 -10.98 24.03
C GLN A 79 -0.23 -11.05 22.67
N THR A 80 -0.63 -12.02 21.88
CA THR A 80 -0.06 -12.25 20.55
C THR A 80 -1.14 -12.25 19.47
N ILE A 81 -0.73 -11.88 18.27
CA ILE A 81 -1.46 -12.03 17.02
C ILE A 81 -0.67 -12.96 16.10
N SER A 82 -1.30 -13.44 15.02
CA SER A 82 -0.66 -14.33 14.05
C SER A 82 -0.50 -13.63 12.71
N LEU A 83 0.71 -13.67 12.15
CA LEU A 83 0.99 -13.19 10.81
C LEU A 83 1.04 -14.35 9.84
N ALA A 84 0.33 -14.24 8.71
CA ALA A 84 0.39 -15.21 7.64
C ALA A 84 1.53 -14.88 6.67
N LEU A 85 2.39 -15.86 6.41
CA LEU A 85 3.53 -15.75 5.51
C LEU A 85 3.42 -16.73 4.35
N ASN A 86 4.07 -16.42 3.24
CA ASN A 86 4.42 -17.40 2.22
C ASN A 86 5.88 -17.23 1.77
N ARG A 87 6.43 -18.31 1.24
CA ARG A 87 7.79 -18.37 0.75
C ARG A 87 7.83 -18.99 -0.63
N ILE A 88 8.57 -18.37 -1.55
CA ILE A 88 8.99 -18.95 -2.81
C ILE A 88 10.49 -19.13 -2.72
N LYS A 89 10.94 -20.40 -2.58
CA LYS A 89 12.36 -20.73 -2.45
C LYS A 89 13.12 -20.49 -3.74
N GLY A 90 14.28 -19.88 -3.64
CA GLY A 90 15.30 -19.92 -4.67
C GLY A 90 15.91 -21.30 -4.81
N LYS A 91 16.39 -21.67 -6.00
CA LYS A 91 17.06 -22.97 -6.23
C LYS A 91 18.40 -23.06 -5.53
N ALA A 92 19.07 -21.92 -5.38
CA ALA A 92 20.38 -21.78 -4.75
C ALA A 92 20.30 -21.61 -3.22
N SER A 93 19.16 -21.90 -2.61
CA SER A 93 18.88 -21.56 -1.22
C SER A 93 19.65 -22.37 -0.18
N ARG A 94 20.78 -22.92 -0.47
CA ARG A 94 21.69 -23.57 0.51
C ARG A 94 23.14 -23.65 0.01
N ASP A 95 23.45 -23.02 -1.10
CA ASP A 95 24.81 -22.98 -1.62
C ASP A 95 25.44 -21.58 -1.44
N HIS A 96 26.68 -21.44 -1.86
CA HIS A 96 27.44 -20.19 -1.75
C HIS A 96 26.89 -19.03 -2.59
N ASN A 97 25.90 -19.27 -3.46
CA ASN A 97 25.28 -18.27 -4.34
C ASN A 97 23.97 -17.72 -3.78
N HIS A 98 23.48 -18.21 -2.66
CA HIS A 98 22.28 -17.70 -2.00
C HIS A 98 22.49 -16.28 -1.48
N LEU A 99 21.58 -15.38 -1.78
CA LEU A 99 21.64 -13.96 -1.40
C LEU A 99 20.85 -13.65 -0.12
N GLY A 100 20.22 -14.66 0.48
CA GLY A 100 19.36 -14.50 1.65
C GLY A 100 17.91 -14.29 1.28
N VAL A 101 17.18 -13.64 2.16
CA VAL A 101 15.75 -13.39 2.05
C VAL A 101 15.47 -12.04 1.39
N LEU A 102 14.49 -12.03 0.48
CA LEU A 102 13.86 -10.81 -0.04
C LEU A 102 12.42 -10.72 0.48
N LEU A 103 12.20 -9.91 1.52
CA LEU A 103 10.88 -9.63 2.05
C LEU A 103 10.20 -8.55 1.21
N VAL A 104 8.90 -8.69 0.90
CA VAL A 104 8.20 -7.78 -0.01
C VAL A 104 6.90 -7.24 0.58
N ASN A 105 6.57 -5.97 0.27
CA ASN A 105 5.32 -5.34 0.69
C ASN A 105 4.75 -4.43 -0.42
N PRO A 106 3.48 -4.64 -0.85
CA PRO A 106 2.84 -3.86 -1.91
C PRO A 106 2.37 -2.47 -1.47
N GLY A 107 2.25 -2.24 -0.17
CA GLY A 107 1.72 -1.00 0.37
C GLY A 107 0.24 -1.05 0.72
N GLY A 108 -0.47 -0.01 0.37
CA GLY A 108 -1.81 0.32 0.80
C GLY A 108 -1.77 1.49 1.80
N PRO A 109 -1.67 1.28 3.12
CA PRO A 109 -1.57 0.01 3.88
C PRO A 109 -2.79 -0.90 3.69
N GLY A 110 -2.66 -2.16 4.04
CA GLY A 110 -3.78 -3.12 4.01
C GLY A 110 -3.77 -4.09 2.82
N ALA A 111 -2.79 -4.01 1.92
CA ALA A 111 -2.63 -4.99 0.85
C ALA A 111 -1.76 -6.18 1.27
N SER A 112 -2.10 -7.38 0.75
CA SER A 112 -1.41 -8.63 1.04
C SER A 112 -0.04 -8.72 0.36
N GLY A 113 1.01 -8.91 1.15
CA GLY A 113 2.38 -9.14 0.65
C GLY A 113 2.56 -10.52 0.03
N ARG A 114 1.75 -11.50 0.40
CA ARG A 114 1.82 -12.89 -0.10
C ARG A 114 1.56 -12.97 -1.60
N ASN A 115 0.64 -12.14 -2.12
CA ASN A 115 0.41 -12.05 -3.56
C ASN A 115 1.57 -11.37 -4.29
N LEU A 116 2.19 -10.36 -3.66
CA LEU A 116 3.34 -9.68 -4.23
C LEU A 116 4.56 -10.60 -4.34
N ALA A 117 4.81 -11.47 -3.35
CA ALA A 117 5.93 -12.40 -3.40
C ALA A 117 5.91 -13.29 -4.65
N LYS A 118 4.73 -13.83 -4.99
CA LYS A 118 4.53 -14.60 -6.24
C LYS A 118 4.84 -13.76 -7.49
N TYR A 119 4.39 -12.51 -7.49
CA TYR A 119 4.65 -11.58 -8.59
C TYR A 119 6.14 -11.27 -8.76
N VAL A 120 6.82 -10.96 -7.67
CA VAL A 120 8.26 -10.62 -7.65
C VAL A 120 9.09 -11.82 -8.06
N ALA A 121 8.89 -12.98 -7.45
CA ALA A 121 9.62 -14.20 -7.79
C ALA A 121 9.49 -14.58 -9.28
N ALA A 122 8.31 -14.35 -9.88
CA ALA A 122 8.08 -14.63 -11.28
C ALA A 122 8.70 -13.61 -12.25
N ARG A 123 9.15 -12.44 -11.78
CA ARG A 123 9.64 -11.33 -12.63
C ARG A 123 11.08 -10.92 -12.37
N LEU A 124 11.67 -11.31 -11.25
CA LEU A 124 13.10 -11.14 -11.05
C LEU A 124 13.86 -11.85 -12.18
N PRO A 125 14.95 -11.28 -12.69
CA PRO A 125 15.81 -11.99 -13.64
C PRO A 125 16.18 -13.38 -13.15
N ASP A 126 16.17 -14.38 -14.01
CA ASP A 126 16.27 -15.81 -13.66
C ASP A 126 17.38 -16.14 -12.65
N ASN A 127 18.54 -15.54 -12.83
CA ASN A 127 19.67 -15.74 -11.94
C ASN A 127 19.50 -15.14 -10.53
N LEU A 128 18.61 -14.16 -10.36
CA LEU A 128 18.31 -13.57 -9.06
C LEU A 128 17.15 -14.29 -8.36
N ALA A 129 16.10 -14.64 -9.10
CA ALA A 129 14.97 -15.39 -8.57
C ALA A 129 15.44 -16.75 -7.97
N ASP A 130 16.45 -17.37 -8.58
CA ASP A 130 17.04 -18.62 -8.08
C ASP A 130 17.94 -18.43 -6.84
N ARG A 131 18.32 -17.18 -6.51
CA ARG A 131 19.27 -16.85 -5.44
C ARG A 131 18.64 -16.21 -4.21
N PHE A 132 17.36 -15.89 -4.23
CA PHE A 132 16.61 -15.38 -3.08
C PHE A 132 15.49 -16.32 -2.67
N ASP A 133 15.29 -16.45 -1.38
CA ASP A 133 14.00 -16.85 -0.87
C ASP A 133 13.09 -15.61 -0.81
N VAL A 134 12.08 -15.55 -1.66
CA VAL A 134 11.15 -14.41 -1.71
C VAL A 134 10.02 -14.66 -0.70
N ILE A 135 9.94 -13.80 0.30
CA ILE A 135 8.97 -13.90 1.40
C ILE A 135 7.90 -12.81 1.25
N GLY A 136 6.65 -13.25 1.19
CA GLY A 136 5.51 -12.38 1.38
C GLY A 136 4.89 -12.56 2.75
N PHE A 137 4.33 -11.51 3.29
CA PHE A 137 3.58 -11.57 4.54
C PHE A 137 2.35 -10.68 4.45
N ASP A 138 1.32 -11.08 5.15
CA ASP A 138 0.16 -10.24 5.42
C ASP A 138 0.44 -9.49 6.72
N PRO A 139 0.61 -8.16 6.70
CA PRO A 139 0.81 -7.37 7.92
C PRO A 139 -0.31 -7.58 8.94
N ARG A 140 -0.09 -7.15 10.19
CA ARG A 140 -1.12 -7.21 11.24
C ARG A 140 -2.47 -6.69 10.75
N GLY A 141 -3.53 -7.46 10.96
CA GLY A 141 -4.88 -7.16 10.52
C GLY A 141 -5.20 -7.46 9.05
N VAL A 142 -4.21 -7.76 8.21
CA VAL A 142 -4.38 -7.97 6.78
C VAL A 142 -4.65 -9.43 6.42
N GLY A 143 -5.56 -9.66 5.50
CA GLY A 143 -5.71 -10.91 4.76
C GLY A 143 -5.94 -12.12 5.63
N ASP A 144 -4.99 -13.06 5.59
CA ASP A 144 -5.02 -14.30 6.35
C ASP A 144 -4.27 -14.19 7.70
N SER A 145 -3.73 -13.01 8.04
CA SER A 145 -3.23 -12.72 9.40
C SER A 145 -4.40 -12.64 10.39
N GLU A 146 -4.20 -13.17 11.60
CA GLU A 146 -5.24 -13.24 12.62
C GLU A 146 -4.96 -12.32 13.80
N PRO A 147 -5.96 -11.50 14.16
CA PRO A 147 -7.27 -11.36 13.53
C PRO A 147 -7.23 -10.52 12.24
N ALA A 148 -8.04 -10.87 11.25
CA ALA A 148 -8.27 -10.00 10.09
C ALA A 148 -9.21 -8.85 10.47
N LEU A 149 -8.75 -7.61 10.28
CA LEU A 149 -9.50 -6.41 10.67
C LEU A 149 -10.67 -6.16 9.70
N ARG A 150 -11.89 -6.16 10.20
CA ARG A 150 -13.11 -5.86 9.44
C ARG A 150 -14.08 -5.09 10.32
N CYS A 151 -14.56 -3.93 9.84
CA CYS A 151 -15.37 -3.02 10.62
C CYS A 151 -16.86 -3.12 10.31
N VAL A 152 -17.22 -3.33 9.04
CA VAL A 152 -18.60 -3.28 8.57
C VAL A 152 -18.92 -4.46 7.62
N ASP A 153 -20.22 -4.66 7.35
CA ASP A 153 -20.69 -5.55 6.30
C ASP A 153 -20.45 -4.88 4.92
N PRO A 154 -19.56 -5.43 4.07
CA PRO A 154 -19.24 -4.83 2.78
C PRO A 154 -20.44 -4.74 1.84
N ALA A 155 -21.36 -5.70 1.85
CA ALA A 155 -22.53 -5.71 0.98
C ALA A 155 -23.44 -4.51 1.25
N LYS A 156 -23.52 -4.07 2.51
CA LYS A 156 -24.30 -2.88 2.90
C LYS A 156 -23.50 -1.60 2.71
N TYR A 157 -22.23 -1.59 3.14
CA TYR A 157 -21.42 -0.38 3.11
C TYR A 157 -21.08 0.08 1.70
N TYR A 158 -20.82 -0.85 0.77
CA TYR A 158 -20.49 -0.53 -0.62
C TYR A 158 -21.67 -0.68 -1.58
N ALA A 159 -22.90 -0.81 -1.08
CA ALA A 159 -24.10 -0.89 -1.93
C ALA A 159 -24.16 0.31 -2.89
N ALA A 160 -24.18 0.01 -4.20
CA ALA A 160 -24.23 1.02 -5.25
C ALA A 160 -25.68 1.27 -5.72
N PRO A 161 -26.03 2.48 -6.16
CA PRO A 161 -25.16 3.66 -6.20
C PRO A 161 -24.99 4.29 -4.81
N ARG A 162 -23.77 4.68 -4.49
CA ARG A 162 -23.47 5.40 -3.24
C ARG A 162 -23.84 6.88 -3.35
N PRO A 163 -24.00 7.60 -2.23
CA PRO A 163 -24.13 9.06 -2.24
C PRO A 163 -23.01 9.72 -3.03
N ASP A 164 -23.32 10.79 -3.78
CA ASP A 164 -22.28 11.53 -4.50
C ASP A 164 -21.27 12.14 -3.53
N HIS A 165 -20.00 11.87 -3.75
CA HIS A 165 -18.89 12.36 -2.93
C HIS A 165 -18.71 13.90 -3.05
N VAL A 166 -19.29 14.57 -4.05
CA VAL A 166 -19.29 16.03 -4.16
C VAL A 166 -20.62 16.58 -3.66
N PRO A 167 -20.77 16.87 -2.35
CA PRO A 167 -22.02 17.35 -1.78
C PRO A 167 -22.32 18.75 -2.27
N ARG A 168 -23.62 19.03 -2.56
CA ARG A 168 -24.12 20.34 -2.99
C ARG A 168 -24.92 21.05 -1.91
N THR A 169 -25.35 20.28 -0.94
CA THR A 169 -26.17 20.76 0.18
C THR A 169 -25.58 20.31 1.49
N GLU A 170 -25.87 21.04 2.56
CA GLU A 170 -25.48 20.67 3.91
C GLU A 170 -26.07 19.30 4.32
N ARG A 171 -27.28 18.98 3.85
CA ARG A 171 -27.90 17.66 4.07
C ARG A 171 -27.08 16.52 3.47
N GLU A 172 -26.61 16.69 2.24
CA GLU A 172 -25.76 15.69 1.57
C GLU A 172 -24.41 15.54 2.28
N GLU A 173 -23.79 16.66 2.68
CA GLU A 173 -22.54 16.66 3.41
C GLU A 173 -22.71 15.97 4.79
N ASN A 174 -23.77 16.30 5.53
CA ASN A 174 -24.06 15.69 6.82
C ASN A 174 -24.32 14.17 6.71
N ALA A 175 -24.92 13.71 5.63
CA ALA A 175 -25.09 12.28 5.37
C ALA A 175 -23.74 11.57 5.18
N LEU A 176 -22.80 12.18 4.46
CA LEU A 176 -21.43 11.65 4.27
C LEU A 176 -20.63 11.68 5.57
N ILE A 177 -20.74 12.75 6.38
CA ILE A 177 -20.16 12.84 7.73
C ILE A 177 -20.71 11.71 8.62
N GLY A 178 -22.03 11.51 8.60
CA GLY A 178 -22.69 10.44 9.35
C GLY A 178 -22.15 9.07 8.97
N ARG A 179 -21.94 8.82 7.68
CA ARG A 179 -21.36 7.58 7.17
C ARG A 179 -19.92 7.37 7.67
N ALA A 180 -19.09 8.42 7.67
CA ALA A 180 -17.72 8.35 8.18
C ALA A 180 -17.66 8.08 9.69
N LYS A 181 -18.54 8.73 10.47
CA LYS A 181 -18.71 8.48 11.92
C LYS A 181 -19.11 7.05 12.20
N GLN A 182 -20.14 6.54 11.54
CA GLN A 182 -20.64 5.18 11.70
C GLN A 182 -19.56 4.13 11.41
N TYR A 183 -18.71 4.37 10.39
CA TYR A 183 -17.58 3.48 10.09
C TYR A 183 -16.56 3.48 11.23
N ALA A 184 -16.14 4.66 11.71
CA ALA A 184 -15.19 4.80 12.82
C ALA A 184 -15.71 4.16 14.10
N GLU A 185 -17.00 4.37 14.43
CA GLU A 185 -17.66 3.77 15.58
C GLU A 185 -17.74 2.24 15.47
N ALA A 186 -18.09 1.71 14.30
CA ALA A 186 -18.13 0.26 14.06
C ALA A 186 -16.76 -0.39 14.27
N CYS A 187 -15.70 0.25 13.77
CA CYS A 187 -14.32 -0.18 14.01
C CYS A 187 -13.96 -0.13 15.50
N GLY A 188 -14.21 0.99 16.17
CA GLY A 188 -13.90 1.18 17.58
C GLY A 188 -14.60 0.16 18.48
N ASN A 189 -15.91 -0.05 18.27
CA ASN A 189 -16.70 -0.99 19.06
C ASN A 189 -16.24 -2.45 18.90
N ARG A 190 -15.80 -2.83 17.72
CA ARG A 190 -15.39 -4.21 17.44
C ARG A 190 -13.92 -4.47 17.76
N TRP A 191 -13.05 -3.49 17.54
CA TRP A 191 -11.60 -3.67 17.52
C TRP A 191 -10.84 -2.72 18.43
N GLY A 192 -11.52 -2.07 19.39
CA GLY A 192 -10.90 -1.11 20.30
C GLY A 192 -9.65 -1.63 21.02
N TRP A 193 -9.53 -2.95 21.20
CA TRP A 193 -8.35 -3.60 21.79
C TRP A 193 -7.18 -3.76 20.79
N LEU A 194 -7.46 -3.81 19.48
CA LEU A 194 -6.45 -3.99 18.41
C LEU A 194 -5.97 -2.66 17.83
N LEU A 195 -6.91 -1.69 17.68
CA LEU A 195 -6.65 -0.42 17.00
C LEU A 195 -5.49 0.41 17.57
N PRO A 196 -5.25 0.46 18.89
CA PRO A 196 -4.10 1.17 19.47
C PRO A 196 -2.76 0.66 18.93
N HIS A 197 -2.69 -0.62 18.51
CA HIS A 197 -1.48 -1.31 18.07
C HIS A 197 -1.34 -1.38 16.55
N MET A 198 -2.30 -0.85 15.80
CA MET A 198 -2.26 -0.74 14.34
C MET A 198 -1.40 0.46 13.92
N THR A 199 -0.08 0.29 13.95
CA THR A 199 0.89 1.35 13.60
C THR A 199 1.96 0.83 12.65
N THR A 200 2.50 1.72 11.81
CA THR A 200 3.66 1.39 10.96
C THR A 200 4.87 0.96 11.79
N ALA A 201 5.08 1.56 12.97
CA ALA A 201 6.16 1.16 13.87
C ALA A 201 6.02 -0.30 14.34
N ASN A 202 4.81 -0.74 14.68
CA ASN A 202 4.58 -2.14 15.06
C ASN A 202 4.69 -3.08 13.86
N SER A 203 4.21 -2.66 12.68
CA SER A 203 4.42 -3.44 11.45
C SER A 203 5.90 -3.60 11.09
N ALA A 204 6.73 -2.59 11.36
CA ALA A 204 8.18 -2.69 11.19
C ALA A 204 8.82 -3.64 12.22
N ARG A 205 8.35 -3.65 13.47
CA ARG A 205 8.78 -4.66 14.47
C ARG A 205 8.34 -6.07 14.09
N ASP A 206 7.16 -6.21 13.48
CA ASP A 206 6.71 -7.49 12.91
C ASP A 206 7.66 -7.99 11.82
N MET A 207 8.17 -7.11 10.96
CA MET A 207 9.19 -7.47 9.96
C MET A 207 10.47 -7.97 10.62
N ASP A 208 10.87 -7.36 11.73
CA ASP A 208 12.03 -7.81 12.47
C ASP A 208 11.82 -9.17 13.15
N ALA A 209 10.64 -9.41 13.69
CA ALA A 209 10.26 -10.73 14.20
C ALA A 209 10.26 -11.80 13.08
N ILE A 210 9.83 -11.46 11.86
CA ILE A 210 9.92 -12.34 10.69
C ILE A 210 11.40 -12.64 10.37
N ARG A 211 12.26 -11.62 10.32
CA ARG A 211 13.72 -11.79 10.12
C ARG A 211 14.31 -12.78 11.13
N GLU A 212 14.00 -12.56 12.39
CA GLU A 212 14.49 -13.39 13.49
C GLU A 212 13.99 -14.85 13.39
N ALA A 213 12.70 -15.03 13.09
CA ALA A 213 12.12 -16.36 12.90
C ALA A 213 12.69 -17.11 11.69
N LEU A 214 13.09 -16.38 10.63
CA LEU A 214 13.80 -16.94 9.47
C LEU A 214 15.27 -17.28 9.75
N GLY A 215 15.85 -16.76 10.83
CA GLY A 215 17.24 -16.96 11.19
C GLY A 215 18.24 -16.07 10.50
N GLU A 216 17.76 -14.99 9.93
CA GLU A 216 18.58 -14.07 9.20
C GLU A 216 19.16 -12.99 10.12
N SER A 217 20.46 -12.67 9.97
CA SER A 217 21.05 -11.50 10.64
C SER A 217 20.54 -10.19 10.07
N GLU A 218 20.30 -10.16 8.77
CA GLU A 218 19.84 -9.03 7.99
C GLU A 218 18.90 -9.48 6.86
N ILE A 219 17.97 -8.62 6.41
CA ILE A 219 17.07 -8.91 5.29
C ILE A 219 17.20 -7.92 4.16
N SER A 220 16.94 -8.39 2.92
CA SER A 220 16.64 -7.50 1.80
C SER A 220 15.13 -7.21 1.79
N PHE A 221 14.76 -5.99 1.43
CA PHE A 221 13.36 -5.57 1.38
C PHE A 221 13.06 -4.80 0.09
N LEU A 222 11.89 -5.11 -0.51
CA LEU A 222 11.30 -4.36 -1.62
C LEU A 222 9.90 -3.89 -1.21
N GLY A 223 9.73 -2.58 -1.08
CA GLY A 223 8.45 -1.95 -0.74
C GLY A 223 7.97 -0.99 -1.79
N TYR A 224 6.69 -1.14 -2.17
CA TYR A 224 5.99 -0.23 -3.06
C TYR A 224 5.02 0.67 -2.28
N SER A 225 4.87 1.94 -2.71
CA SER A 225 3.84 2.81 -2.15
C SER A 225 3.99 2.99 -0.63
N TYR A 226 2.96 2.74 0.16
CA TYR A 226 3.09 2.67 1.63
C TYR A 226 4.21 1.71 2.07
N GLY A 227 4.48 0.63 1.34
CA GLY A 227 5.60 -0.27 1.62
C GLY A 227 6.96 0.44 1.60
N SER A 228 7.11 1.54 0.86
CA SER A 228 8.30 2.39 0.90
C SER A 228 8.44 3.13 2.22
N TYR A 229 7.33 3.60 2.81
CA TYR A 229 7.34 4.20 4.14
C TYR A 229 7.59 3.16 5.24
N LEU A 230 6.95 1.98 5.12
CA LEU A 230 7.20 0.86 6.04
C LEU A 230 8.68 0.44 6.02
N GLY A 231 9.30 0.33 4.84
CA GLY A 231 10.72 0.02 4.70
C GLY A 231 11.62 1.11 5.29
N ALA A 232 11.29 2.37 5.11
CA ALA A 232 12.03 3.49 5.69
C ALA A 232 11.92 3.52 7.23
N VAL A 233 10.75 3.20 7.77
CA VAL A 233 10.55 3.04 9.23
C VAL A 233 11.35 1.86 9.77
N TYR A 234 11.34 0.72 9.06
CA TYR A 234 12.15 -0.44 9.44
C TYR A 234 13.65 -0.10 9.47
N ALA A 235 14.16 0.55 8.43
CA ALA A 235 15.55 0.99 8.36
C ALA A 235 15.94 2.00 9.45
N THR A 236 15.00 2.85 9.87
CA THR A 236 15.19 3.80 10.97
C THR A 236 15.27 3.10 12.32
N LEU A 237 14.44 2.07 12.54
CA LEU A 237 14.38 1.33 13.82
C LEU A 237 15.46 0.27 13.94
N PHE A 238 15.90 -0.32 12.82
CA PHE A 238 16.79 -1.46 12.74
C PHE A 238 17.81 -1.32 11.61
N PRO A 239 18.66 -0.27 11.60
CA PRO A 239 19.54 0.02 10.47
C PRO A 239 20.58 -1.09 10.23
N ASP A 240 21.06 -1.74 11.28
CA ASP A 240 22.03 -2.85 11.27
C ASP A 240 21.45 -4.20 10.80
N ARG A 241 20.13 -4.26 10.56
CA ARG A 241 19.40 -5.46 10.13
C ARG A 241 18.95 -5.41 8.68
N VAL A 242 19.41 -4.40 7.96
CA VAL A 242 19.11 -4.18 6.54
C VAL A 242 20.29 -4.60 5.68
N LYS A 243 20.08 -5.57 4.78
CA LYS A 243 21.05 -5.97 3.76
C LYS A 243 20.94 -5.13 2.49
N ARG A 244 19.71 -5.01 1.94
CA ARG A 244 19.37 -4.21 0.78
C ARG A 244 17.96 -3.62 0.98
N LEU A 245 17.79 -2.36 0.63
CA LEU A 245 16.50 -1.68 0.76
C LEU A 245 16.12 -1.00 -0.55
N VAL A 246 15.02 -1.48 -1.16
CA VAL A 246 14.46 -0.91 -2.38
C VAL A 246 13.11 -0.28 -2.06
N LEU A 247 12.97 1.01 -2.31
CA LEU A 247 11.75 1.77 -2.08
C LEU A 247 11.25 2.32 -3.42
N ASP A 248 10.15 1.76 -3.92
CA ASP A 248 9.53 2.15 -5.18
C ASP A 248 8.25 2.93 -4.94
N SER A 249 8.03 3.98 -5.73
CA SER A 249 6.85 4.85 -5.57
C SER A 249 6.75 5.41 -4.16
N VAL A 250 7.68 6.30 -3.87
CA VAL A 250 8.12 6.66 -2.51
C VAL A 250 7.16 7.65 -1.85
N VAL A 251 6.65 7.29 -0.68
CA VAL A 251 5.82 8.17 0.17
C VAL A 251 6.65 9.35 0.69
N ASP A 252 6.05 10.56 0.73
CA ASP A 252 6.66 11.71 1.42
C ASP A 252 6.56 11.55 2.95
N PRO A 253 7.68 11.32 3.64
CA PRO A 253 7.65 11.05 5.08
C PRO A 253 7.29 12.27 5.94
N ARG A 254 7.28 13.48 5.36
CA ARG A 254 6.90 14.72 6.08
C ARG A 254 5.39 14.92 6.15
N GLY A 255 4.67 14.36 5.19
CA GLY A 255 3.23 14.60 5.01
C GLY A 255 2.33 13.54 5.61
N VAL A 256 2.89 12.60 6.34
CA VAL A 256 2.18 11.44 6.91
C VAL A 256 1.15 11.89 7.95
N TRP A 257 -0.20 11.81 7.72
CA TRP A 257 -0.78 11.35 6.45
C TRP A 257 -1.65 12.41 5.78
N TYR A 258 -2.23 13.35 6.56
CA TYR A 258 -3.20 14.33 6.05
C TYR A 258 -2.63 15.17 4.91
N ALA A 259 -1.43 15.73 5.08
CA ALA A 259 -0.81 16.55 4.06
C ALA A 259 -0.42 15.75 2.80
N ALA A 260 -0.04 14.47 2.95
CA ALA A 260 0.23 13.59 1.82
C ALA A 260 -1.04 13.34 0.99
N ASN A 261 -2.19 13.18 1.64
CA ASN A 261 -3.49 13.03 0.94
C ASN A 261 -3.87 14.29 0.15
N LEU A 262 -3.65 15.49 0.72
CA LEU A 262 -3.88 16.75 -0.03
C LEU A 262 -2.96 16.85 -1.26
N ALA A 263 -1.71 16.39 -1.16
CA ALA A 263 -0.80 16.35 -2.29
C ALA A 263 -1.23 15.32 -3.36
N GLN A 264 -1.82 14.21 -2.95
CA GLN A 264 -2.42 13.22 -3.86
C GLN A 264 -3.57 13.82 -4.66
N ASP A 265 -4.45 14.62 -4.05
CA ASP A 265 -5.58 15.25 -4.74
C ASP A 265 -5.11 16.05 -5.97
N VAL A 266 -4.06 16.85 -5.78
CA VAL A 266 -3.44 17.64 -6.86
C VAL A 266 -2.82 16.74 -7.93
N ALA A 267 -2.14 15.68 -7.51
CA ALA A 267 -1.43 14.79 -8.42
C ALA A 267 -2.38 13.90 -9.22
N PHE A 268 -3.45 13.39 -8.61
CA PHE A 268 -4.49 12.61 -9.30
C PHE A 268 -5.28 13.46 -10.29
N ASP A 269 -5.62 14.71 -9.96
CA ASP A 269 -6.25 15.61 -10.93
C ASP A 269 -5.34 15.82 -12.14
N ARG A 270 -4.04 16.05 -11.91
CA ARG A 270 -3.06 16.17 -13.00
C ARG A 270 -3.02 14.93 -13.89
N ARG A 271 -3.04 13.73 -13.30
CA ARG A 271 -3.08 12.48 -14.07
C ARG A 271 -4.40 12.29 -14.80
N HIS A 272 -5.52 12.71 -14.22
CA HIS A 272 -6.80 12.72 -14.90
C HIS A 272 -6.76 13.66 -16.11
N GLN A 273 -6.18 14.85 -15.97
CA GLN A 273 -5.98 15.76 -17.11
C GLN A 273 -5.06 15.14 -18.20
N ASP A 274 -4.06 14.35 -17.83
CA ASP A 274 -3.24 13.60 -18.79
C ASP A 274 -4.09 12.58 -19.57
N PHE A 275 -4.95 11.83 -18.88
CA PHE A 275 -5.91 10.91 -19.49
C PHE A 275 -6.85 11.61 -20.47
N LEU A 276 -7.41 12.76 -20.09
CA LEU A 276 -8.30 13.54 -20.95
C LEU A 276 -7.58 14.07 -22.19
N LYS A 277 -6.34 14.54 -22.06
CA LYS A 277 -5.49 14.97 -23.18
C LYS A 277 -5.12 13.79 -24.09
N TRP A 278 -4.79 12.63 -23.51
CA TRP A 278 -4.52 11.41 -24.26
C TRP A 278 -5.76 10.99 -25.05
N THR A 279 -6.94 10.99 -24.44
CA THR A 279 -8.23 10.70 -25.11
C THR A 279 -8.49 11.66 -26.26
N ALA A 280 -8.19 12.96 -26.09
CA ALA A 280 -8.33 13.98 -27.14
C ALA A 280 -7.40 13.75 -28.33
N ARG A 281 -6.14 13.32 -28.11
CA ARG A 281 -5.22 12.96 -29.19
C ARG A 281 -5.72 11.78 -30.05
N HIS A 282 -6.58 10.94 -29.46
CA HIS A 282 -7.22 9.79 -30.12
C HIS A 282 -8.69 10.04 -30.43
N ASN A 283 -9.03 11.29 -30.80
CA ASN A 283 -10.41 11.65 -31.12
C ASN A 283 -10.94 10.95 -32.37
N ASP A 284 -10.10 10.50 -33.28
CA ASP A 284 -10.45 9.63 -34.41
C ASP A 284 -11.10 8.32 -33.96
N VAL A 285 -10.71 7.79 -32.79
CA VAL A 285 -11.25 6.56 -32.18
C VAL A 285 -12.43 6.85 -31.25
N TYR A 286 -12.25 7.78 -30.29
CA TYR A 286 -13.18 7.95 -29.19
C TYR A 286 -14.30 8.98 -29.45
N LYS A 287 -14.12 9.91 -30.40
CA LYS A 287 -15.11 10.92 -30.82
C LYS A 287 -15.62 11.82 -29.67
N LEU A 288 -14.78 12.07 -28.66
CA LEU A 288 -15.15 12.84 -27.46
C LEU A 288 -14.73 14.32 -27.52
N GLY A 289 -13.96 14.70 -28.56
CA GLY A 289 -13.44 16.05 -28.76
C GLY A 289 -11.92 16.05 -29.01
N GLY A 290 -11.45 16.99 -29.85
CA GLY A 290 -10.04 17.08 -30.27
C GLY A 290 -9.14 17.85 -29.30
N THR A 291 -9.63 18.31 -28.16
CA THR A 291 -8.85 19.03 -27.13
C THR A 291 -9.12 18.46 -25.74
N GLY A 292 -8.14 18.51 -24.84
CA GLY A 292 -8.32 18.08 -23.44
C GLY A 292 -9.49 18.82 -22.77
N LYS A 293 -9.72 20.10 -23.11
CA LYS A 293 -10.83 20.91 -22.58
C LYS A 293 -12.19 20.38 -23.04
N SER A 294 -12.36 20.02 -24.31
CA SER A 294 -13.62 19.45 -24.82
C SER A 294 -13.90 18.08 -24.21
N VAL A 295 -12.89 17.23 -24.05
CA VAL A 295 -13.04 15.92 -23.41
C VAL A 295 -13.35 16.08 -21.92
N SER A 296 -12.72 17.03 -21.23
CA SER A 296 -13.02 17.37 -19.82
C SER A 296 -14.48 17.81 -19.66
N PHE A 297 -14.97 18.69 -20.51
CA PHE A 297 -16.38 19.11 -20.49
C PHE A 297 -17.33 17.92 -20.67
N ALA A 298 -17.03 17.02 -21.62
CA ALA A 298 -17.84 15.83 -21.85
C ALA A 298 -17.82 14.89 -20.63
N TRP A 299 -16.66 14.76 -19.94
CA TRP A 299 -16.52 13.91 -18.75
C TRP A 299 -17.36 14.44 -17.58
N TYR A 300 -17.24 15.74 -17.24
CA TYR A 300 -18.03 16.33 -16.16
C TYR A 300 -19.54 16.38 -16.49
N ALA A 301 -19.91 16.57 -17.75
CA ALA A 301 -21.30 16.47 -18.19
C ALA A 301 -21.84 15.02 -18.05
N MET A 302 -21.02 14.01 -18.32
CA MET A 302 -21.35 12.61 -18.05
C MET A 302 -21.55 12.37 -16.56
N ARG A 303 -20.59 12.81 -15.72
CA ARG A 303 -20.66 12.68 -14.26
C ARG A 303 -21.94 13.30 -13.70
N GLU A 304 -22.31 14.49 -14.18
CA GLU A 304 -23.56 15.16 -13.77
C GLU A 304 -24.80 14.37 -14.18
N ARG A 305 -24.83 13.81 -15.38
CA ARG A 305 -25.95 12.98 -15.85
C ARG A 305 -26.12 11.72 -14.99
N LEU A 306 -25.04 11.11 -14.57
CA LEU A 306 -25.04 9.92 -13.71
C LEU A 306 -25.58 10.19 -12.30
N ARG A 307 -25.59 11.45 -11.85
CA ARG A 307 -26.17 11.85 -10.56
C ARG A 307 -27.67 11.56 -10.49
N THR A 308 -28.38 11.78 -11.59
CA THR A 308 -29.84 11.56 -11.66
C THR A 308 -30.22 10.25 -12.33
N ARG A 309 -29.32 9.69 -13.15
CA ARG A 309 -29.54 8.45 -13.92
C ARG A 309 -28.29 7.58 -13.87
N PRO A 310 -28.08 6.83 -12.78
CA PRO A 310 -26.95 5.91 -12.67
C PRO A 310 -26.94 4.90 -13.82
N ALA A 311 -25.77 4.67 -14.43
CA ALA A 311 -25.63 3.71 -15.51
C ALA A 311 -25.96 2.30 -15.01
N GLY A 312 -26.92 1.65 -15.68
CA GLY A 312 -27.43 0.34 -15.27
C GLY A 312 -28.05 0.31 -13.86
N GLY A 313 -28.44 1.45 -13.30
CA GLY A 313 -28.93 1.56 -11.92
C GLY A 313 -27.84 1.42 -10.86
N VAL A 314 -26.56 1.28 -11.24
CA VAL A 314 -25.42 0.96 -10.38
C VAL A 314 -24.38 2.08 -10.36
N VAL A 315 -23.89 2.51 -11.53
CA VAL A 315 -22.78 3.46 -11.58
C VAL A 315 -23.31 4.89 -11.51
N GLY A 316 -23.29 5.45 -10.31
CA GLY A 316 -23.48 6.87 -10.04
C GLY A 316 -22.16 7.65 -10.12
N PRO A 317 -22.14 8.93 -9.66
CA PRO A 317 -20.92 9.75 -9.68
C PRO A 317 -19.77 9.15 -8.88
N SER A 318 -20.03 8.59 -7.69
CA SER A 318 -19.01 8.04 -6.80
C SER A 318 -18.39 6.77 -7.36
N GLU A 319 -19.18 5.88 -7.97
CA GLU A 319 -18.67 4.71 -8.68
C GLU A 319 -17.88 5.11 -9.93
N LEU A 320 -18.31 6.17 -10.64
CA LEU A 320 -17.55 6.71 -11.75
C LEU A 320 -16.18 7.21 -11.32
N ASP A 321 -16.12 8.00 -10.25
CA ASP A 321 -14.87 8.51 -9.70
C ASP A 321 -13.91 7.35 -9.32
N ASP A 322 -14.41 6.29 -8.67
CA ASP A 322 -13.62 5.09 -8.34
C ASP A 322 -13.10 4.36 -9.58
N ILE A 323 -13.95 4.17 -10.60
CA ILE A 323 -13.54 3.55 -11.87
C ILE A 323 -12.38 4.31 -12.50
N TYR A 324 -12.46 5.66 -12.53
CA TYR A 324 -11.47 6.47 -13.22
C TYR A 324 -10.21 6.77 -12.39
N THR A 325 -10.27 6.58 -11.09
CA THR A 325 -9.10 6.67 -10.20
C THR A 325 -7.99 5.68 -10.60
N VAL A 326 -8.34 4.50 -11.14
CA VAL A 326 -7.36 3.53 -11.63
C VAL A 326 -6.47 4.09 -12.74
N GLY A 327 -6.99 5.01 -13.56
CA GLY A 327 -6.23 5.71 -14.61
C GLY A 327 -5.15 6.64 -14.05
N GLY A 328 -5.24 7.04 -12.79
CA GLY A 328 -4.21 7.77 -12.07
C GLY A 328 -3.04 6.87 -11.65
N TYR A 329 -3.34 5.61 -11.32
CA TYR A 329 -2.32 4.61 -10.98
C TYR A 329 -1.60 4.03 -12.21
N SER A 330 -2.33 3.83 -13.33
CA SER A 330 -1.75 3.21 -14.51
C SER A 330 -2.42 3.68 -15.80
N ASP A 331 -1.62 4.13 -16.75
CA ASP A 331 -2.10 4.49 -18.08
C ASP A 331 -2.53 3.26 -18.93
N ALA A 332 -2.12 2.06 -18.57
CA ALA A 332 -2.59 0.84 -19.21
C ALA A 332 -4.12 0.66 -19.13
N ALA A 333 -4.79 1.30 -18.17
CA ALA A 333 -6.24 1.32 -18.06
C ALA A 333 -6.92 2.32 -19.02
N TRP A 334 -6.21 3.32 -19.53
CA TRP A 334 -6.78 4.42 -20.31
C TRP A 334 -7.59 3.98 -21.54
N PRO A 335 -7.13 3.01 -22.36
CA PRO A 335 -7.92 2.58 -23.52
C PRO A 335 -9.29 2.00 -23.15
N GLN A 336 -9.39 1.27 -22.05
CA GLN A 336 -10.64 0.70 -21.57
C GLN A 336 -11.56 1.81 -21.01
N LEU A 337 -11.00 2.71 -20.19
CA LEU A 337 -11.73 3.83 -19.60
C LEU A 337 -12.28 4.76 -20.69
N ALA A 338 -11.46 5.11 -21.69
CA ALA A 338 -11.90 5.97 -22.81
C ALA A 338 -12.99 5.30 -23.67
N ARG A 339 -12.95 3.98 -23.85
CA ARG A 339 -14.02 3.24 -24.53
C ARG A 339 -15.33 3.28 -23.75
N ALA A 340 -15.29 3.04 -22.44
CA ALA A 340 -16.47 3.11 -21.60
C ALA A 340 -17.10 4.52 -21.62
N PHE A 341 -16.26 5.54 -21.53
CA PHE A 341 -16.65 6.93 -21.64
C PHE A 341 -17.30 7.25 -23.00
N SER A 342 -16.65 6.90 -24.11
CA SER A 342 -17.15 7.13 -25.46
C SER A 342 -18.47 6.40 -25.71
N ALA A 343 -18.57 5.12 -25.33
CA ALA A 343 -19.78 4.32 -25.51
C ALA A 343 -21.00 4.96 -24.80
N TYR A 344 -20.80 5.38 -23.55
CA TYR A 344 -21.86 6.04 -22.80
C TYR A 344 -22.25 7.40 -23.39
N VAL A 345 -21.29 8.27 -23.68
CA VAL A 345 -21.58 9.64 -24.17
C VAL A 345 -22.17 9.64 -25.57
N LYS A 346 -21.70 8.77 -26.46
CA LYS A 346 -22.11 8.76 -27.86
C LYS A 346 -23.38 7.93 -28.14
N LYS A 347 -23.57 6.86 -27.40
CA LYS A 347 -24.63 5.88 -27.70
C LYS A 347 -25.56 5.61 -26.51
N GLY A 348 -25.30 6.15 -25.34
CA GLY A 348 -26.02 5.78 -24.12
C GLY A 348 -25.74 4.32 -23.68
N ASP A 349 -24.71 3.67 -24.27
CA ASP A 349 -24.37 2.28 -23.97
C ASP A 349 -23.66 2.22 -22.62
N THR A 350 -24.31 1.59 -21.65
CA THR A 350 -23.83 1.44 -20.27
C THR A 350 -22.98 0.18 -20.06
N ALA A 351 -23.03 -0.79 -20.97
CA ALA A 351 -22.38 -2.09 -20.77
C ALA A 351 -20.84 -2.00 -20.55
N PRO A 352 -20.08 -1.18 -21.32
CA PRO A 352 -18.65 -1.02 -21.04
C PRO A 352 -18.34 -0.34 -19.70
N MET A 353 -19.22 0.55 -19.22
CA MET A 353 -19.09 1.21 -17.92
C MET A 353 -19.30 0.22 -16.77
N LEU A 354 -20.35 -0.61 -16.87
CA LEU A 354 -20.63 -1.68 -15.91
C LEU A 354 -19.50 -2.72 -15.87
N ALA A 355 -18.95 -3.08 -17.03
CA ALA A 355 -17.78 -3.96 -17.10
C ALA A 355 -16.53 -3.34 -16.42
N ALA A 356 -16.33 -2.02 -16.58
CA ALA A 356 -15.26 -1.30 -15.90
C ALA A 356 -15.49 -1.26 -14.38
N TYR A 357 -16.73 -1.03 -13.94
CA TYR A 357 -17.11 -1.11 -12.52
C TYR A 357 -16.78 -2.47 -11.91
N GLN A 358 -17.27 -3.56 -12.53
CA GLN A 358 -17.01 -4.92 -12.06
C GLN A 358 -15.51 -5.27 -11.98
N ARG A 359 -14.73 -4.71 -12.90
CA ARG A 359 -13.28 -4.95 -12.93
C ARG A 359 -12.52 -4.18 -11.86
N HIS A 360 -12.84 -2.89 -11.68
CA HIS A 360 -11.99 -1.95 -10.94
C HIS A 360 -12.51 -1.59 -9.56
N VAL A 361 -13.83 -1.62 -9.34
CA VAL A 361 -14.39 -1.30 -8.03
C VAL A 361 -14.53 -2.56 -7.20
N LYS A 362 -13.86 -2.57 -6.04
CA LYS A 362 -13.89 -3.69 -5.09
C LYS A 362 -14.86 -3.35 -3.97
N ASN A 363 -15.75 -4.30 -3.66
CA ASN A 363 -16.82 -4.14 -2.68
C ASN A 363 -17.10 -5.42 -1.89
N ASP A 364 -16.10 -6.30 -1.80
CA ASP A 364 -16.17 -7.57 -1.07
C ASP A 364 -15.51 -7.48 0.31
N ALA A 365 -15.54 -8.59 1.04
CA ALA A 365 -14.94 -8.69 2.37
C ALA A 365 -13.42 -8.44 2.37
N LYS A 366 -12.74 -8.68 1.25
CA LYS A 366 -11.31 -8.44 1.11
C LYS A 366 -11.01 -6.95 0.92
N ALA A 367 -11.83 -6.27 0.11
CA ALA A 367 -11.74 -4.82 -0.05
C ALA A 367 -12.02 -4.09 1.26
N GLU A 368 -13.01 -4.56 2.02
CA GLU A 368 -13.32 -4.00 3.33
C GLU A 368 -12.19 -4.23 4.33
N ASN A 369 -11.59 -5.42 4.37
CA ASN A 369 -10.39 -5.68 5.19
C ASN A 369 -9.25 -4.72 4.83
N GLY A 370 -8.92 -4.56 3.55
CA GLY A 370 -7.90 -3.62 3.10
C GLY A 370 -8.19 -2.17 3.54
N TYR A 371 -9.44 -1.72 3.43
CA TYR A 371 -9.85 -0.39 3.85
C TYR A 371 -9.83 -0.21 5.36
N ALA A 372 -10.28 -1.20 6.13
CA ALA A 372 -10.23 -1.18 7.59
C ALA A 372 -8.79 -1.07 8.11
N VAL A 373 -7.87 -1.86 7.53
CA VAL A 373 -6.44 -1.79 7.89
C VAL A 373 -5.82 -0.46 7.44
N TYR A 374 -6.17 0.03 6.24
CA TYR A 374 -5.72 1.35 5.77
C TYR A 374 -6.05 2.43 6.80
N LEU A 375 -7.30 2.52 7.24
CA LEU A 375 -7.72 3.49 8.25
C LEU A 375 -7.07 3.21 9.61
N GLY A 376 -7.03 1.94 10.04
CA GLY A 376 -6.40 1.54 11.31
C GLY A 376 -4.98 2.06 11.44
N ILE A 377 -4.17 1.90 10.39
CA ILE A 377 -2.78 2.38 10.34
C ILE A 377 -2.73 3.91 10.21
N GLN A 378 -3.39 4.48 9.23
CA GLN A 378 -3.25 5.92 8.94
C GLN A 378 -3.82 6.80 10.05
N CYS A 379 -4.99 6.45 10.60
CA CYS A 379 -5.60 7.22 11.69
C CYS A 379 -4.79 7.09 13.00
N ARG A 380 -4.00 6.01 13.15
CA ARG A 380 -3.21 5.78 14.37
C ARG A 380 -1.77 6.28 14.27
N ASP A 381 -1.14 6.21 13.10
CA ASP A 381 0.26 6.66 12.91
C ASP A 381 0.44 8.16 13.19
N ALA A 382 -0.51 8.98 12.77
CA ALA A 382 -0.42 10.44 12.82
C ALA A 382 -1.72 11.09 13.30
N ALA A 383 -1.61 12.26 13.88
CA ALA A 383 -2.78 13.08 14.25
C ALA A 383 -3.47 13.64 13.00
N TRP A 384 -4.77 13.39 12.88
CA TRP A 384 -5.62 13.95 11.84
C TRP A 384 -6.46 15.12 12.40
N PRO A 385 -6.82 16.13 11.58
CA PRO A 385 -7.76 17.17 12.01
C PRO A 385 -9.08 16.55 12.46
N ARG A 386 -9.53 16.89 13.66
CA ARG A 386 -10.79 16.38 14.20
C ARG A 386 -11.98 17.30 13.92
N GLU A 387 -11.69 18.57 13.65
CA GLU A 387 -12.69 19.58 13.33
C GLU A 387 -13.06 19.50 11.85
N TRP A 388 -14.30 19.15 11.54
CA TRP A 388 -14.77 19.01 10.16
C TRP A 388 -14.67 20.32 9.36
N SER A 389 -14.80 21.47 10.03
CA SER A 389 -14.61 22.79 9.40
C SER A 389 -13.25 22.94 8.71
N ARG A 390 -12.20 22.33 9.26
CA ARG A 390 -10.87 22.32 8.63
C ARG A 390 -10.89 21.51 7.33
N TRP A 391 -11.48 20.30 7.34
CA TRP A 391 -11.63 19.47 6.15
C TRP A 391 -12.43 20.20 5.08
N ARG A 392 -13.59 20.75 5.43
CA ARG A 392 -14.42 21.52 4.50
C ARG A 392 -13.63 22.66 3.86
N SER A 393 -12.90 23.45 4.64
CA SER A 393 -12.09 24.56 4.13
C SER A 393 -11.00 24.09 3.16
N ASP A 394 -10.23 23.07 3.53
CA ASP A 394 -9.14 22.55 2.69
C ASP A 394 -9.68 21.93 1.41
N MET A 395 -10.76 21.12 1.50
CA MET A 395 -11.37 20.46 0.35
C MET A 395 -12.03 21.44 -0.60
N SER A 396 -12.79 22.43 -0.10
CA SER A 396 -13.42 23.45 -0.95
C SER A 396 -12.38 24.25 -1.74
N ARG A 397 -11.29 24.62 -1.10
CA ARG A 397 -10.18 25.34 -1.73
C ARG A 397 -9.50 24.49 -2.82
N LEU A 398 -9.19 23.22 -2.53
CA LEU A 398 -8.54 22.32 -3.49
C LEU A 398 -9.48 21.95 -4.63
N HIS A 399 -10.72 21.62 -4.35
CA HIS A 399 -11.71 21.22 -5.35
C HIS A 399 -11.93 22.29 -6.41
N ALA A 400 -11.79 23.56 -6.06
CA ALA A 400 -11.92 24.66 -7.02
C ALA A 400 -10.93 24.57 -8.20
N THR A 401 -9.77 23.94 -8.01
CA THR A 401 -8.71 23.80 -9.01
C THR A 401 -8.37 22.36 -9.36
N THR A 402 -8.66 21.41 -8.48
CA THR A 402 -8.35 19.98 -8.62
C THR A 402 -9.59 19.13 -8.29
N PRO A 403 -10.66 19.21 -9.11
CA PRO A 403 -11.96 18.66 -8.76
C PRO A 403 -12.06 17.13 -8.82
N PHE A 404 -11.14 16.44 -9.47
CA PHE A 404 -11.31 15.02 -9.80
C PHE A 404 -11.39 14.14 -8.56
N LEU A 405 -10.38 14.19 -7.66
CA LEU A 405 -10.30 13.26 -6.53
C LEU A 405 -10.50 13.92 -5.16
N THR A 406 -10.47 15.24 -5.04
CA THR A 406 -10.43 15.96 -3.76
C THR A 406 -11.52 15.51 -2.78
N TRP A 407 -12.78 15.56 -3.15
CA TRP A 407 -13.88 15.11 -2.28
C TRP A 407 -13.93 13.59 -2.10
N PRO A 408 -13.77 12.76 -3.16
CA PRO A 408 -13.68 11.31 -2.99
C PRO A 408 -12.59 10.87 -1.99
N ASN A 409 -11.39 11.43 -2.10
CA ASN A 409 -10.28 11.14 -1.19
C ASN A 409 -10.53 11.66 0.24
N ALA A 410 -11.16 12.83 0.37
CA ALA A 410 -11.57 13.34 1.68
C ALA A 410 -12.49 12.36 2.40
N TRP A 411 -13.54 11.85 1.74
CA TRP A 411 -14.48 10.90 2.35
C TRP A 411 -13.86 9.54 2.60
N TYR A 412 -12.91 9.12 1.78
CA TYR A 412 -12.15 7.90 2.01
C TYR A 412 -11.35 7.96 3.33
N ASN A 413 -10.85 9.13 3.69
CA ASN A 413 -10.06 9.37 4.90
C ASN A 413 -10.87 9.97 6.07
N ALA A 414 -12.09 10.45 5.83
CA ALA A 414 -12.91 11.13 6.84
C ALA A 414 -13.15 10.35 8.15
N PRO A 415 -13.19 8.99 8.17
CA PRO A 415 -13.28 8.26 9.41
C PRO A 415 -12.16 8.61 10.40
N CYS A 416 -10.97 9.03 9.94
CA CYS A 416 -9.86 9.45 10.83
C CYS A 416 -10.21 10.69 11.68
N ALA A 417 -11.10 11.58 11.22
CA ALA A 417 -11.58 12.69 12.03
C ALA A 417 -12.40 12.23 13.25
N PHE A 418 -12.97 11.02 13.18
CA PHE A 418 -13.89 10.46 14.19
C PHE A 418 -13.33 9.18 14.84
N TRP A 419 -12.08 8.81 14.52
CA TRP A 419 -11.47 7.58 15.03
C TRP A 419 -11.39 7.58 16.55
N SER A 420 -11.70 6.44 17.19
CA SER A 420 -11.70 6.31 18.64
C SER A 420 -10.34 6.60 19.25
N GLU A 421 -9.30 6.07 18.63
CA GLU A 421 -7.92 6.25 19.05
C GLU A 421 -7.33 7.54 18.47
N ARG A 422 -6.67 8.33 19.29
CA ARG A 422 -5.92 9.49 18.79
C ARG A 422 -4.69 9.03 18.01
N GLY A 423 -4.42 9.70 16.89
CA GLY A 423 -3.21 9.51 16.14
C GLY A 423 -1.96 9.83 16.98
N GLY A 424 -0.92 9.02 16.78
CA GLY A 424 0.37 9.19 17.43
C GLY A 424 1.26 10.22 16.74
N THR A 425 2.54 10.14 17.06
CA THR A 425 3.59 10.86 16.34
C THR A 425 4.25 9.89 15.36
N PRO A 426 4.28 10.20 14.07
CA PRO A 426 4.95 9.36 13.08
C PRO A 426 6.43 9.15 13.41
N VAL A 427 6.98 7.98 13.06
CA VAL A 427 8.42 7.74 13.18
C VAL A 427 9.15 8.74 12.30
N LYS A 428 10.05 9.49 12.89
CA LYS A 428 10.90 10.43 12.17
C LYS A 428 11.97 9.65 11.41
N ILE A 429 11.85 9.62 10.09
CA ILE A 429 12.83 8.95 9.23
C ILE A 429 14.17 9.67 9.34
N GLN A 430 15.21 8.89 9.57
CA GLN A 430 16.58 9.36 9.72
C GLN A 430 17.58 8.34 9.22
N ASP A 431 18.72 8.83 8.75
CA ASP A 431 19.85 8.05 8.31
C ASP A 431 20.64 7.48 9.51
N SER A 432 21.39 6.43 9.26
CA SER A 432 22.33 5.82 10.21
C SER A 432 23.59 5.38 9.47
N ARG A 433 24.71 5.37 10.17
CA ARG A 433 25.99 4.85 9.64
C ARG A 433 25.91 3.33 9.37
N ASP A 434 25.06 2.64 10.11
CA ASP A 434 24.86 1.18 9.99
C ASP A 434 23.88 0.82 8.87
N LEU A 435 23.18 1.82 8.29
CA LEU A 435 22.26 1.59 7.18
C LEU A 435 23.05 1.53 5.86
N PRO A 436 22.97 0.43 5.11
CA PRO A 436 23.57 0.39 3.78
C PRO A 436 22.85 1.38 2.83
N PRO A 437 23.54 1.83 1.77
CA PRO A 437 22.94 2.72 0.78
C PRO A 437 21.64 2.15 0.20
N VAL A 438 20.62 2.99 0.01
CA VAL A 438 19.24 2.62 -0.36
C VAL A 438 18.96 2.94 -1.83
N LEU A 439 18.28 2.04 -2.54
CA LEU A 439 17.76 2.29 -3.89
C LEU A 439 16.34 2.86 -3.82
N LEU A 440 16.17 4.09 -4.30
CA LEU A 440 14.86 4.72 -4.49
C LEU A 440 14.50 4.69 -5.97
N VAL A 441 13.24 4.35 -6.28
CA VAL A 441 12.74 4.34 -7.67
C VAL A 441 11.42 5.10 -7.72
N GLN A 442 11.26 6.00 -8.72
CA GLN A 442 10.10 6.88 -8.77
C GLN A 442 9.69 7.27 -10.18
N ALA A 443 8.40 7.20 -10.49
CA ALA A 443 7.84 7.84 -11.66
C ALA A 443 7.64 9.35 -11.42
N GLU A 444 8.03 10.18 -12.40
CA GLU A 444 8.04 11.66 -12.25
C GLU A 444 6.65 12.27 -12.10
N ARG A 445 5.59 11.55 -12.52
CA ARG A 445 4.19 12.00 -12.48
C ARG A 445 3.29 11.03 -11.73
N ASP A 446 3.86 10.24 -10.81
CA ASP A 446 3.10 9.37 -9.92
C ASP A 446 2.08 10.20 -9.14
N ALA A 447 0.83 9.76 -9.16
CA ALA A 447 -0.26 10.45 -8.46
C ALA A 447 -0.44 9.98 -7.01
N ALA A 448 -0.21 8.69 -6.76
CA ALA A 448 -0.42 8.12 -5.44
C ALA A 448 0.71 8.47 -4.46
N THR A 449 1.94 8.58 -4.99
CA THR A 449 3.12 9.01 -4.24
C THR A 449 3.86 10.08 -5.06
N PRO A 450 3.46 11.36 -4.92
CA PRO A 450 3.99 12.44 -5.74
C PRO A 450 5.51 12.60 -5.62
N TYR A 451 6.16 12.87 -6.74
CA TYR A 451 7.61 12.97 -6.92
C TYR A 451 8.39 13.73 -5.83
N PRO A 452 7.89 14.87 -5.29
CA PRO A 452 8.59 15.59 -4.22
C PRO A 452 8.85 14.74 -2.98
N GLY A 453 8.03 13.71 -2.73
CA GLY A 453 8.23 12.77 -1.63
C GLY A 453 9.51 11.94 -1.78
N ALA A 454 9.79 11.45 -2.99
CA ALA A 454 11.02 10.71 -3.28
C ALA A 454 12.27 11.59 -3.09
N LEU A 455 12.22 12.84 -3.53
CA LEU A 455 13.31 13.81 -3.30
C LEU A 455 13.55 14.07 -1.80
N GLN A 456 12.47 14.09 -1.03
CA GLN A 456 12.58 14.27 0.41
C GLN A 456 13.13 13.02 1.11
N MET A 457 12.67 11.83 0.71
CA MET A 457 13.21 10.56 1.24
C MET A 457 14.72 10.45 0.93
N ARG A 458 15.13 10.80 -0.30
CA ARG A 458 16.54 10.84 -0.70
C ARG A 458 17.39 11.75 0.21
N LYS A 459 16.84 12.87 0.65
CA LYS A 459 17.55 13.78 1.57
C LYS A 459 17.66 13.22 2.99
N LEU A 460 16.65 12.51 3.44
CA LEU A 460 16.61 11.94 4.79
C LEU A 460 17.46 10.68 4.93
N LEU A 461 17.61 9.91 3.84
CA LEU A 461 18.45 8.72 3.76
C LEU A 461 19.70 9.08 2.94
N GLY A 462 20.71 9.65 3.57
CA GLY A 462 21.86 10.30 2.91
C GLY A 462 22.67 9.42 1.97
N GLY A 463 22.72 8.09 2.22
CA GLY A 463 23.37 7.12 1.34
C GLY A 463 22.52 6.68 0.13
N SER A 464 21.25 7.12 0.03
CA SER A 464 20.33 6.65 -1.02
C SER A 464 20.67 7.19 -2.41
N ARG A 465 20.22 6.44 -3.45
CA ARG A 465 20.27 6.85 -4.85
C ARG A 465 18.90 6.74 -5.47
N LEU A 466 18.50 7.77 -6.23
CA LEU A 466 17.18 7.88 -6.86
C LEU A 466 17.28 7.62 -8.36
N VAL A 467 16.59 6.60 -8.81
CA VAL A 467 16.34 6.31 -10.23
C VAL A 467 14.94 6.80 -10.59
N THR A 468 14.83 7.64 -11.63
CA THR A 468 13.54 8.16 -12.10
C THR A 468 13.14 7.63 -13.46
N VAL A 469 11.81 7.64 -13.68
CA VAL A 469 11.21 7.23 -14.94
C VAL A 469 10.17 8.29 -15.34
N PRO A 470 10.22 8.81 -16.59
CA PRO A 470 9.13 9.63 -17.12
C PRO A 470 7.79 8.88 -17.11
N GLY A 471 6.70 9.61 -16.98
CA GLY A 471 5.35 9.05 -16.90
C GLY A 471 4.83 9.03 -15.47
N GLY A 472 3.68 8.40 -15.26
CA GLY A 472 2.96 8.48 -13.99
C GLY A 472 2.41 7.13 -13.52
N ASN A 473 2.96 6.03 -14.00
CA ASN A 473 2.57 4.70 -13.52
C ASN A 473 3.13 4.48 -12.12
N HIS A 474 2.26 4.08 -11.22
CA HIS A 474 2.59 3.75 -9.83
C HIS A 474 3.16 2.34 -9.75
N GLY A 475 4.33 2.17 -9.13
CA GLY A 475 5.10 0.92 -9.16
C GLY A 475 5.91 0.80 -10.46
N VAL A 476 7.21 1.03 -10.39
CA VAL A 476 8.10 1.14 -11.56
C VAL A 476 8.87 -0.15 -11.81
N VAL A 477 9.53 -0.71 -10.78
CA VAL A 477 10.33 -1.92 -10.96
C VAL A 477 9.44 -3.14 -11.20
N LEU A 478 9.91 -4.06 -12.02
CA LEU A 478 9.23 -5.30 -12.41
C LEU A 478 7.90 -5.09 -13.15
N SER A 479 7.60 -3.84 -13.56
CA SER A 479 6.38 -3.48 -14.30
C SER A 479 6.62 -3.20 -15.79
N GLY A 480 7.78 -3.61 -16.31
CA GLY A 480 8.10 -3.56 -17.74
C GLY A 480 9.12 -2.49 -18.14
N ASN A 481 9.67 -1.71 -17.20
CA ASN A 481 10.77 -0.79 -17.46
C ASN A 481 12.12 -1.48 -17.29
N ARG A 482 12.68 -2.02 -18.39
CA ARG A 482 13.95 -2.76 -18.36
C ARG A 482 15.14 -1.96 -17.79
N CYS A 483 15.13 -0.62 -17.91
CA CYS A 483 16.19 0.20 -17.34
C CYS A 483 16.12 0.22 -15.81
N ALA A 484 14.94 0.47 -15.25
CA ALA A 484 14.72 0.40 -13.80
C ALA A 484 14.98 -1.01 -13.25
N ASP A 485 14.57 -2.04 -14.01
CA ASP A 485 14.79 -3.45 -13.63
C ASP A 485 16.28 -3.82 -13.60
N ARG A 486 17.12 -3.22 -14.46
CA ARG A 486 18.59 -3.41 -14.40
C ARG A 486 19.19 -2.79 -13.13
N TYR A 487 18.74 -1.60 -12.71
CA TYR A 487 19.21 -1.00 -11.45
C TYR A 487 18.76 -1.84 -10.24
N LEU A 488 17.52 -2.31 -10.24
CA LEU A 488 17.03 -3.23 -9.22
C LEU A 488 17.90 -4.49 -9.15
N ALA A 489 18.15 -5.13 -10.31
CA ALA A 489 18.91 -6.37 -10.37
C ALA A 489 20.36 -6.22 -9.91
N ALA A 490 21.06 -5.16 -10.33
CA ALA A 490 22.42 -4.87 -9.90
C ALA A 490 22.48 -4.60 -8.40
N TYR A 491 21.56 -3.79 -7.90
CA TYR A 491 21.51 -3.47 -6.47
C TYR A 491 21.20 -4.68 -5.58
N LEU A 492 20.21 -5.50 -5.95
CA LEU A 492 19.90 -6.72 -5.20
C LEU A 492 21.04 -7.74 -5.25
N LYS A 493 21.76 -7.83 -6.36
CA LYS A 493 22.85 -8.79 -6.56
C LYS A 493 24.07 -8.47 -5.69
N ASP A 494 24.56 -7.25 -5.79
CA ASP A 494 25.86 -6.87 -5.22
C ASP A 494 25.90 -5.48 -4.55
N GLY A 495 24.77 -4.76 -4.51
CA GLY A 495 24.66 -3.43 -3.94
C GLY A 495 25.05 -2.30 -4.89
N SER A 496 25.26 -2.58 -6.17
CA SER A 496 25.60 -1.56 -7.16
C SER A 496 24.49 -0.54 -7.33
N LEU A 497 24.81 0.73 -7.18
CA LEU A 497 23.92 1.88 -7.32
C LEU A 497 24.42 2.81 -8.42
N PRO A 498 23.55 3.65 -9.03
CA PRO A 498 24.03 4.71 -9.91
C PRO A 498 24.96 5.65 -9.16
N GLY A 499 25.93 6.22 -9.86
CA GLY A 499 26.77 7.29 -9.31
C GLY A 499 25.90 8.51 -8.94
N PRO A 500 26.35 9.35 -7.99
CA PRO A 500 25.62 10.58 -7.64
C PRO A 500 25.63 11.53 -8.84
N ASP A 501 24.46 12.06 -9.19
CA ASP A 501 24.33 13.15 -10.17
C ASP A 501 23.64 14.34 -9.52
N GLU A 502 24.46 15.21 -8.93
CA GLU A 502 24.00 16.43 -8.26
C GLU A 502 23.51 17.51 -9.24
N ARG A 503 23.82 17.35 -10.54
CA ARG A 503 23.48 18.31 -11.59
C ARG A 503 22.20 17.94 -12.33
N ALA A 504 21.63 16.75 -12.08
CA ALA A 504 20.40 16.36 -12.73
C ALA A 504 19.28 17.35 -12.40
N ALA A 505 18.68 17.95 -13.43
CA ALA A 505 17.56 18.89 -13.27
C ALA A 505 16.37 18.30 -12.50
N THR A 506 16.24 16.98 -12.50
CA THR A 506 15.22 16.23 -11.75
C THR A 506 15.61 15.97 -10.29
N GLY A 507 16.87 16.18 -9.90
CA GLY A 507 17.40 15.79 -8.58
C GLY A 507 17.54 14.29 -8.39
N SER A 508 17.53 13.49 -9.49
CA SER A 508 17.77 12.04 -9.50
C SER A 508 19.21 11.71 -9.84
N ASP A 509 19.68 10.52 -9.42
CA ASP A 509 21.03 10.04 -9.73
C ASP A 509 21.08 9.29 -11.08
N ALA A 510 19.94 8.79 -11.53
CA ALA A 510 19.78 8.23 -12.87
C ALA A 510 18.37 8.45 -13.39
N ARG A 511 18.22 8.61 -14.69
CA ARG A 511 16.94 8.76 -15.37
C ARG A 511 16.80 7.74 -16.48
N CYS A 512 15.84 6.84 -16.33
CA CYS A 512 15.48 5.87 -17.35
C CYS A 512 14.58 6.49 -18.43
N THR A 513 14.51 5.85 -19.59
CA THR A 513 13.47 6.16 -20.58
C THR A 513 12.11 5.70 -20.10
N GLY A 514 11.05 6.46 -20.40
CA GLY A 514 9.67 6.09 -20.06
C GLY A 514 9.18 4.89 -20.87
N VAL A 515 8.14 4.24 -20.35
CA VAL A 515 7.35 3.28 -21.13
C VAL A 515 6.45 4.06 -22.08
N ALA A 516 6.24 3.56 -23.29
CA ALA A 516 5.35 4.20 -24.27
C ALA A 516 3.90 4.23 -23.73
N GLU A 517 3.20 5.35 -23.99
CA GLU A 517 1.77 5.44 -23.69
C GLU A 517 0.99 4.32 -24.41
N PRO A 518 -0.12 3.83 -23.87
CA PRO A 518 -0.90 2.76 -24.47
C PRO A 518 -1.50 3.20 -25.80
N ALA A 519 -1.60 2.26 -26.74
CA ALA A 519 -2.32 2.48 -28.00
C ALA A 519 -3.83 2.58 -27.75
N PRO A 520 -4.59 3.40 -28.52
CA PRO A 520 -6.01 3.61 -28.32
C PRO A 520 -6.87 2.35 -28.54
N THR A 521 -6.37 1.42 -29.34
CA THR A 521 -6.97 0.12 -29.65
C THR A 521 -6.20 -1.00 -28.99
N ALA A 522 -6.29 -1.15 -27.66
CA ALA A 522 -5.95 -2.43 -27.08
C ALA A 522 -6.99 -3.44 -27.61
N ARG A 523 -6.63 -4.26 -28.61
CA ARG A 523 -7.38 -5.46 -28.94
C ARG A 523 -7.56 -6.21 -27.63
N MET A 524 -8.80 -6.42 -27.19
CA MET A 524 -9.06 -7.51 -26.25
C MET A 524 -8.45 -8.73 -26.92
N ALA A 525 -7.46 -9.36 -26.26
CA ALA A 525 -7.05 -10.69 -26.66
C ALA A 525 -8.32 -11.49 -26.77
N ALA A 526 -8.67 -11.92 -27.97
CA ALA A 526 -9.84 -12.74 -28.20
C ALA A 526 -9.70 -13.90 -27.23
N ARG A 527 -10.68 -14.08 -26.35
CA ARG A 527 -10.84 -15.36 -25.67
C ARG A 527 -10.90 -16.37 -26.79
N VAL A 528 -9.86 -17.18 -26.91
CA VAL A 528 -9.88 -18.36 -27.76
C VAL A 528 -10.98 -19.22 -27.17
N ASP A 529 -12.09 -19.25 -27.87
CA ASP A 529 -13.21 -20.15 -27.56
C ASP A 529 -12.73 -21.58 -27.85
N LEU A 530 -12.27 -22.26 -26.79
CA LEU A 530 -11.87 -23.67 -26.83
C LEU A 530 -13.07 -24.62 -26.84
N SER A 531 -14.32 -24.13 -27.03
CA SER A 531 -15.52 -24.98 -27.09
C SER A 531 -15.76 -25.64 -28.46
N ARG A 532 -14.90 -25.41 -29.49
CA ARG A 532 -15.01 -26.07 -30.79
C ARG A 532 -13.72 -26.81 -31.13
N ARG A 533 -13.49 -27.96 -30.54
CA ARG A 533 -12.92 -29.16 -31.20
C ARG A 533 -13.45 -30.40 -30.49
N ARG A 534 -14.19 -31.15 -31.29
CA ARG A 534 -14.69 -32.50 -31.00
C ARG A 534 -13.53 -33.45 -30.71
#